data_7ce959519f8dfb84d814d78a987b77d8
#
_entry.id   7ce959519f8dfb84d814d78a987b77d8
#
_cell.length_a   1.000
_cell.length_b   1.000
_cell.length_c   1.000
_cell.angle_alpha   90.00
_cell.angle_beta   90.00
_cell.angle_gamma   90.00
#
_symmetry.space_group_name_H-M   'P 1'
#
loop_
_entity.id
_entity.type
_entity.pdbx_description
1 polymer ?
#
loop_
_entity_poly.entity_id
_entity_poly.type
_entity_poly.pdbx_seq_one_letter_code
_entity_poly.pdbx_strand_id
1 'polypeptide(L)'
;MRNKIWIPVIALLLLSSLDSYSQRWRLRRYEADLYVGAVLFHGDIGLANKDFLNNFNGMRPSVGFKPSFRIAKDFAVSLDLAWLMYGGKDEEGSTHSRVYSFNSQAFQHVARVEYYVIGDSRTFVSGAVYNRRGMINNYNKLYQYFFAGVGGILSKATVKDLNNGGEEPLENPGYNNNTNYAAVFPLGAGLKWSIDPRWSIGAELGYQFVLSDYLDGYASEFSEYNDSYFLASVKAIYKIRNNRNGRPIFKRLYR
;
A
#
# COMPACT_ATOMS: atom_id res chain seq x y z
N MET A 1 -41.21 32.04 -1.85
CA MET A 1 -39.86 31.69 -1.34
C MET A 1 -39.87 30.72 -0.14
N ARG A 2 -40.92 29.89 0.06
CA ARG A 2 -41.14 29.11 1.32
C ARG A 2 -40.74 27.63 1.24
N ASN A 3 -40.31 27.13 0.09
CA ASN A 3 -40.10 25.68 -0.12
C ASN A 3 -38.63 25.22 -0.13
N LYS A 4 -37.63 26.10 0.06
CA LYS A 4 -36.21 25.72 0.02
C LYS A 4 -35.64 25.20 1.34
N ILE A 5 -36.37 25.37 2.44
CA ILE A 5 -35.92 24.93 3.79
C ILE A 5 -36.11 23.41 3.98
N TRP A 6 -37.05 22.80 3.26
CA TRP A 6 -37.33 21.37 3.40
C TRP A 6 -36.24 20.46 2.83
N ILE A 7 -35.46 20.92 1.84
CA ILE A 7 -34.40 20.12 1.22
C ILE A 7 -33.27 19.78 2.23
N PRO A 8 -32.73 20.75 3.00
CA PRO A 8 -31.71 20.42 4.01
C PRO A 8 -32.28 19.61 5.18
N VAL A 9 -33.56 19.77 5.53
CA VAL A 9 -34.20 18.97 6.59
C VAL A 9 -34.40 17.53 6.15
N ILE A 10 -34.81 17.28 4.91
CA ILE A 10 -34.92 15.94 4.33
C ILE A 10 -33.53 15.29 4.19
N ALA A 11 -32.53 16.06 3.78
CA ALA A 11 -31.16 15.58 3.71
C ALA A 11 -30.59 15.20 5.10
N LEU A 12 -30.93 16.01 6.14
CA LEU A 12 -30.54 15.72 7.52
C LEU A 12 -31.26 14.49 8.08
N LEU A 13 -32.55 14.29 7.75
CA LEU A 13 -33.32 13.09 8.11
C LEU A 13 -32.82 11.84 7.40
N LEU A 14 -32.41 11.93 6.12
CA LEU A 14 -31.79 10.82 5.38
C LEU A 14 -30.42 10.47 5.93
N LEU A 15 -29.64 11.44 6.44
CA LEU A 15 -28.36 11.20 7.11
C LEU A 15 -28.52 10.58 8.50
N SER A 16 -29.65 10.79 9.18
CA SER A 16 -29.93 10.22 10.50
C SER A 16 -30.44 8.77 10.46
N SER A 17 -30.91 8.30 9.31
CA SER A 17 -31.35 6.92 9.10
C SER A 17 -30.22 5.91 8.85
N LEU A 18 -28.96 6.32 9.04
CA LEU A 18 -27.82 5.41 8.97
C LEU A 18 -27.86 4.43 10.13
N ASP A 19 -28.29 3.27 9.80
CA ASP A 19 -28.66 2.11 10.61
C ASP A 19 -27.78 1.85 11.83
N SER A 20 -28.43 1.70 12.97
CA SER A 20 -27.88 1.14 14.21
C SER A 20 -27.75 -0.39 14.11
N TYR A 21 -27.02 -0.90 13.13
CA TYR A 21 -26.62 -2.30 13.14
C TYR A 21 -25.60 -2.57 14.25
N SER A 22 -25.69 -3.72 14.89
CA SER A 22 -24.75 -4.21 15.92
C SER A 22 -23.29 -3.97 15.48
N GLN A 23 -22.71 -2.89 15.98
CA GLN A 23 -21.44 -2.34 15.46
C GLN A 23 -20.24 -3.07 16.06
N ARG A 24 -20.17 -4.40 15.90
CA ARG A 24 -19.04 -5.23 16.39
C ARG A 24 -17.69 -4.81 15.82
N TRP A 25 -17.67 -4.21 14.62
CA TRP A 25 -16.46 -3.65 14.03
C TRP A 25 -15.85 -2.53 14.90
N ARG A 26 -16.65 -1.84 15.71
CA ARG A 26 -16.15 -0.83 16.66
C ARG A 26 -15.28 -1.40 17.77
N LEU A 27 -15.35 -2.68 18.04
CA LEU A 27 -14.51 -3.32 19.07
C LEU A 27 -13.07 -3.58 18.61
N ARG A 28 -12.79 -3.44 17.30
CA ARG A 28 -11.47 -3.69 16.71
C ARG A 28 -11.22 -2.73 15.56
N ARG A 29 -11.12 -1.44 15.89
CA ARG A 29 -10.92 -0.38 14.90
C ARG A 29 -9.47 -0.21 14.51
N TYR A 30 -8.56 -0.54 15.42
CA TYR A 30 -7.12 -0.32 15.23
C TYR A 30 -6.48 -1.62 14.80
N GLU A 31 -5.71 -1.55 13.74
CA GLU A 31 -4.90 -2.64 13.23
C GLU A 31 -3.47 -2.14 13.05
N ALA A 32 -2.52 -3.02 13.23
CA ALA A 32 -1.10 -2.78 12.98
C ALA A 32 -0.59 -3.88 12.07
N ASP A 33 -0.16 -3.52 10.88
CA ASP A 33 0.32 -4.43 9.87
C ASP A 33 1.84 -4.30 9.77
N LEU A 34 2.54 -5.43 9.80
CA LEU A 34 3.93 -5.55 9.38
C LEU A 34 3.96 -6.33 8.07
N TYR A 35 4.71 -5.88 7.11
CA TYR A 35 4.81 -6.56 5.83
C TYR A 35 6.22 -6.61 5.28
N VAL A 36 6.44 -7.63 4.47
CA VAL A 36 7.58 -7.76 3.59
C VAL A 36 7.06 -7.86 2.16
N GLY A 37 7.79 -7.31 1.22
CA GLY A 37 7.35 -7.27 -0.16
C GLY A 37 8.49 -7.26 -1.14
N ALA A 38 8.12 -7.24 -2.41
CA ALA A 38 8.99 -7.09 -3.55
C ALA A 38 8.54 -5.89 -4.38
N VAL A 39 9.50 -5.06 -4.77
CA VAL A 39 9.31 -3.89 -5.63
C VAL A 39 9.81 -4.24 -7.02
N LEU A 40 9.00 -3.96 -8.02
CA LEU A 40 9.36 -4.00 -9.42
C LEU A 40 9.31 -2.57 -9.95
N PHE A 41 10.47 -2.01 -10.24
CA PHE A 41 10.62 -0.65 -10.74
C PHE A 41 10.37 -0.57 -12.25
N HIS A 42 9.80 0.53 -12.69
CA HIS A 42 9.57 0.89 -14.09
C HIS A 42 9.95 2.35 -14.30
N GLY A 43 11.07 2.58 -14.98
CA GLY A 43 11.65 3.89 -15.25
C GLY A 43 12.61 3.82 -16.45
N ASP A 44 13.45 4.83 -16.63
CA ASP A 44 14.30 5.00 -17.81
C ASP A 44 15.45 3.99 -17.92
N ILE A 45 15.94 3.45 -16.80
CA ILE A 45 17.00 2.45 -16.76
C ILE A 45 16.41 1.06 -16.51
N GLY A 46 16.78 0.07 -17.35
CA GLY A 46 16.36 -1.32 -17.20
C GLY A 46 15.11 -1.72 -17.98
N LEU A 47 14.57 -0.85 -18.84
CA LEU A 47 13.37 -1.09 -19.67
C LEU A 47 13.65 -1.81 -21.00
N ALA A 48 14.87 -2.21 -21.28
CA ALA A 48 15.24 -2.78 -22.58
C ALA A 48 14.50 -4.09 -22.93
N ASN A 49 13.96 -4.79 -21.94
CA ASN A 49 13.19 -6.02 -22.16
C ASN A 49 11.69 -5.79 -21.96
N LYS A 50 10.93 -5.86 -23.05
CA LYS A 50 9.46 -5.75 -23.08
C LYS A 50 8.74 -6.92 -22.41
N ASP A 51 9.44 -7.95 -21.96
CA ASP A 51 8.88 -9.14 -21.35
C ASP A 51 8.76 -8.97 -19.84
N PHE A 52 7.53 -8.79 -19.37
CA PHE A 52 7.19 -8.69 -17.95
C PHE A 52 7.80 -9.85 -17.10
N LEU A 53 7.91 -11.04 -17.66
CA LEU A 53 8.45 -12.21 -16.97
C LEU A 53 9.97 -12.16 -16.76
N ASN A 54 10.72 -11.52 -17.64
CA ASN A 54 12.18 -11.36 -17.48
C ASN A 54 12.55 -10.30 -16.43
N ASN A 55 11.62 -9.39 -16.14
CA ASN A 55 11.81 -8.35 -15.12
C ASN A 55 11.76 -8.87 -13.67
N PHE A 56 11.38 -10.12 -13.42
CA PHE A 56 11.43 -10.70 -12.07
C PHE A 56 12.85 -10.71 -11.45
N ASN A 57 13.89 -10.76 -12.27
CA ASN A 57 15.27 -10.66 -11.79
C ASN A 57 15.63 -9.26 -11.24
N GLY A 58 14.87 -8.23 -11.61
CA GLY A 58 14.98 -6.87 -11.11
C GLY A 58 14.22 -6.61 -9.79
N MET A 59 13.47 -7.59 -9.28
CA MET A 59 12.74 -7.42 -8.03
C MET A 59 13.68 -7.19 -6.85
N ARG A 60 13.37 -6.18 -6.04
CA ARG A 60 14.11 -5.83 -4.84
C ARG A 60 13.20 -5.89 -3.61
N PRO A 61 13.77 -6.21 -2.44
CA PRO A 61 12.99 -6.34 -1.22
C PRO A 61 12.44 -5.01 -0.71
N SER A 62 11.34 -5.11 0.01
CA SER A 62 10.76 -4.01 0.79
C SER A 62 10.28 -4.51 2.13
N VAL A 63 10.26 -3.62 3.11
CA VAL A 63 9.70 -3.86 4.43
C VAL A 63 8.91 -2.64 4.86
N GLY A 64 7.77 -2.84 5.50
CA GLY A 64 6.96 -1.72 5.95
C GLY A 64 6.08 -2.02 7.15
N PHE A 65 5.61 -0.93 7.72
CA PHE A 65 4.69 -0.89 8.84
C PHE A 65 3.49 -0.02 8.49
N LYS A 66 2.28 -0.56 8.67
CA LYS A 66 1.05 0.14 8.30
C LYS A 66 0.04 0.10 9.44
N PRO A 67 0.02 1.11 10.33
CA PRO A 67 -1.08 1.32 11.25
C PRO A 67 -2.34 1.71 10.47
N SER A 68 -3.47 1.12 10.83
CA SER A 68 -4.76 1.40 10.21
C SER A 68 -5.86 1.63 11.23
N PHE A 69 -6.80 2.46 10.86
CA PHE A 69 -7.97 2.80 11.67
C PHE A 69 -9.24 2.68 10.85
N ARG A 70 -10.16 1.83 11.28
CA ARG A 70 -11.46 1.64 10.65
C ARG A 70 -12.41 2.76 11.04
N ILE A 71 -12.74 3.62 10.09
CA ILE A 71 -13.67 4.76 10.27
C ILE A 71 -15.11 4.27 10.24
N ALA A 72 -15.43 3.44 9.25
CA ALA A 72 -16.74 2.89 9.02
C ALA A 72 -16.66 1.37 8.82
N LYS A 73 -17.80 0.74 8.60
CA LYS A 73 -17.94 -0.69 8.39
C LYS A 73 -17.06 -1.19 7.22
N ASP A 74 -17.08 -0.45 6.12
CA ASP A 74 -16.44 -0.82 4.87
C ASP A 74 -15.25 0.11 4.51
N PHE A 75 -14.92 1.08 5.38
CA PHE A 75 -13.86 2.06 5.15
C PHE A 75 -12.84 2.08 6.29
N ALA A 76 -11.57 2.08 5.93
CA ALA A 76 -10.47 2.32 6.84
C ALA A 76 -9.52 3.38 6.27
N VAL A 77 -8.80 4.05 7.16
CA VAL A 77 -7.63 4.86 6.80
C VAL A 77 -6.38 4.21 7.36
N SER A 78 -5.30 4.31 6.64
CA SER A 78 -4.01 3.78 7.04
C SER A 78 -2.88 4.73 6.69
N LEU A 79 -1.80 4.66 7.46
CA LEU A 79 -0.54 5.31 7.17
C LEU A 79 0.47 4.23 6.83
N ASP A 80 0.97 4.23 5.61
CA ASP A 80 1.94 3.26 5.13
C ASP A 80 3.34 3.85 5.21
N LEU A 81 4.19 3.23 5.99
CA LEU A 81 5.59 3.59 6.16
C LEU A 81 6.43 2.42 5.66
N ALA A 82 7.17 2.63 4.59
CA ALA A 82 7.92 1.57 3.93
C ALA A 82 9.37 1.96 3.63
N TRP A 83 10.26 1.04 3.83
CA TRP A 83 11.60 1.07 3.27
C TRP A 83 11.62 0.16 2.05
N LEU A 84 12.02 0.73 0.93
CA LEU A 84 12.02 0.11 -0.38
C LEU A 84 13.45 0.08 -0.91
N MET A 85 13.79 -1.00 -1.58
CA MET A 85 14.97 -1.06 -2.46
C MET A 85 14.47 -1.27 -3.88
N TYR A 86 15.08 -0.62 -4.84
CA TYR A 86 14.84 -0.88 -6.25
C TYR A 86 16.11 -0.65 -7.04
N GLY A 87 16.18 -1.25 -8.22
CA GLY A 87 17.35 -1.15 -9.07
C GLY A 87 17.05 -1.79 -10.42
N GLY A 88 17.82 -1.40 -11.40
CA GLY A 88 17.75 -1.91 -12.76
C GLY A 88 19.12 -1.94 -13.40
N LYS A 89 19.22 -2.67 -14.51
CA LYS A 89 20.39 -2.74 -15.36
C LYS A 89 19.93 -2.77 -16.82
N ASP A 90 20.56 -1.95 -17.65
CA ASP A 90 20.36 -2.00 -19.09
C ASP A 90 20.99 -3.27 -19.67
N GLU A 91 20.37 -3.87 -20.67
CA GLU A 91 20.96 -5.00 -21.39
C GLU A 91 22.01 -4.51 -22.40
N GLU A 92 23.10 -5.28 -22.53
CA GLU A 92 24.10 -5.08 -23.56
C GLU A 92 23.46 -5.23 -24.95
N GLY A 93 23.53 -4.18 -25.79
CA GLY A 93 22.95 -4.21 -27.14
C GLY A 93 21.65 -3.41 -27.30
N SER A 94 21.19 -2.70 -26.28
CA SER A 94 20.12 -1.73 -26.46
C SER A 94 20.58 -0.57 -27.38
N THR A 95 19.63 0.05 -28.07
CA THR A 95 19.79 0.93 -29.23
C THR A 95 20.71 2.17 -29.04
N HIS A 96 21.24 2.40 -27.84
CA HIS A 96 21.93 3.65 -27.51
C HIS A 96 23.37 3.49 -27.01
N SER A 97 24.03 2.34 -27.18
CA SER A 97 25.45 2.10 -26.76
C SER A 97 25.76 2.39 -25.28
N ARG A 98 24.74 2.64 -24.46
CA ARG A 98 24.85 2.87 -23.02
C ARG A 98 24.45 1.61 -22.26
N VAL A 99 25.21 1.30 -21.23
CA VAL A 99 24.86 0.20 -20.31
C VAL A 99 24.96 0.74 -18.90
N TYR A 100 23.84 1.25 -18.39
CA TYR A 100 23.76 1.80 -17.04
C TYR A 100 23.19 0.76 -16.09
N SER A 101 23.60 0.84 -14.84
CA SER A 101 22.95 0.15 -13.73
C SER A 101 22.71 1.12 -12.60
N PHE A 102 21.58 1.00 -11.94
CA PHE A 102 21.31 1.79 -10.76
C PHE A 102 20.86 0.93 -9.58
N ASN A 103 21.12 1.42 -8.40
CA ASN A 103 20.61 0.88 -7.15
C ASN A 103 20.12 2.05 -6.30
N SER A 104 18.87 1.96 -5.85
CA SER A 104 18.23 3.01 -5.07
C SER A 104 17.65 2.45 -3.79
N GLN A 105 17.71 3.28 -2.74
CA GLN A 105 17.02 3.05 -1.48
C GLN A 105 16.05 4.20 -1.24
N ALA A 106 14.85 3.86 -0.79
CA ALA A 106 13.83 4.87 -0.57
C ALA A 106 13.04 4.61 0.71
N PHE A 107 12.59 5.71 1.32
CA PHE A 107 11.63 5.70 2.40
C PHE A 107 10.33 6.33 1.92
N GLN A 108 9.27 5.56 1.94
CA GLN A 108 7.93 5.97 1.55
C GLN A 108 7.06 6.21 2.78
N HIS A 109 6.24 7.26 2.72
CA HIS A 109 5.19 7.55 3.68
C HIS A 109 3.92 7.97 2.94
N VAL A 110 2.85 7.20 3.10
CA VAL A 110 1.61 7.38 2.33
C VAL A 110 0.41 7.25 3.25
N ALA A 111 -0.49 8.22 3.17
CA ALA A 111 -1.82 8.11 3.74
C ALA A 111 -2.75 7.45 2.73
N ARG A 112 -3.47 6.38 3.15
CA ARG A 112 -4.34 5.57 2.29
C ARG A 112 -5.76 5.54 2.84
N VAL A 113 -6.70 5.43 1.93
CA VAL A 113 -8.09 5.03 2.20
C VAL A 113 -8.28 3.62 1.65
N GLU A 114 -8.83 2.73 2.46
CA GLU A 114 -9.12 1.34 2.11
C GLU A 114 -10.63 1.14 2.08
N TYR A 115 -11.14 0.57 0.98
CA TYR A 115 -12.54 0.22 0.80
C TYR A 115 -12.70 -1.30 0.75
N TYR A 116 -13.40 -1.85 1.73
CA TYR A 116 -13.65 -3.30 1.87
C TYR A 116 -14.91 -3.69 1.10
N VAL A 117 -14.75 -4.40 -0.01
CA VAL A 117 -15.86 -4.92 -0.83
C VAL A 117 -16.55 -6.08 -0.13
N ILE A 118 -15.74 -6.98 0.45
CA ILE A 118 -16.22 -8.06 1.30
C ILE A 118 -15.74 -7.74 2.72
N GLY A 119 -16.59 -7.07 3.48
CA GLY A 119 -16.27 -6.60 4.82
C GLY A 119 -16.79 -7.52 5.90
N ASP A 120 -16.38 -7.20 7.13
CA ASP A 120 -16.70 -7.91 8.38
C ASP A 120 -18.22 -8.05 8.65
N SER A 121 -19.03 -7.20 8.04
CA SER A 121 -20.46 -7.11 8.28
C SER A 121 -21.32 -8.07 7.49
N ARG A 122 -20.89 -8.50 6.32
CA ARG A 122 -21.60 -9.52 5.54
C ARG A 122 -21.46 -10.91 6.16
N THR A 123 -20.47 -11.09 7.01
CA THR A 123 -20.15 -12.34 7.69
C THR A 123 -21.06 -12.64 8.88
N PHE A 124 -21.69 -11.62 9.44
CA PHE A 124 -22.52 -11.77 10.64
C PHE A 124 -24.01 -11.97 10.36
N VAL A 125 -24.42 -11.97 9.12
CA VAL A 125 -25.84 -12.07 8.71
C VAL A 125 -26.27 -13.51 8.47
N SER A 126 -25.38 -14.43 8.34
CA SER A 126 -25.70 -15.83 8.12
C SER A 126 -25.92 -16.54 9.46
N GLY A 127 -27.12 -16.92 9.71
CA GLY A 127 -27.69 -17.57 10.86
C GLY A 127 -26.73 -18.33 11.76
N ALA A 128 -26.78 -18.00 13.04
CA ALA A 128 -26.20 -18.84 14.07
C ALA A 128 -26.84 -20.23 13.95
N VAL A 129 -26.13 -21.18 13.39
CA VAL A 129 -26.55 -22.57 13.43
C VAL A 129 -26.27 -23.05 14.84
N TYR A 130 -27.33 -23.16 15.64
CA TYR A 130 -27.26 -23.79 16.95
C TYR A 130 -27.05 -25.28 16.77
N ASN A 131 -25.90 -25.80 17.18
CA ASN A 131 -25.73 -27.21 17.42
C ASN A 131 -25.85 -27.52 18.93
N ARG A 132 -25.96 -28.78 19.29
CA ARG A 132 -26.04 -29.24 20.70
C ARG A 132 -24.88 -28.81 21.59
N ARG A 133 -23.79 -28.21 21.05
CA ARG A 133 -22.57 -27.82 21.76
C ARG A 133 -22.29 -26.29 21.72
N GLY A 134 -23.22 -25.47 21.23
CA GLY A 134 -23.07 -24.03 21.20
C GLY A 134 -23.13 -23.42 19.80
N MET A 135 -22.92 -22.13 19.72
CA MET A 135 -22.97 -21.38 18.47
C MET A 135 -21.79 -21.72 17.56
N ILE A 136 -22.06 -22.23 16.38
CA ILE A 136 -21.07 -22.29 15.30
C ILE A 136 -21.04 -20.91 14.64
N ASN A 137 -20.00 -20.16 14.94
CA ASN A 137 -19.73 -18.92 14.24
C ASN A 137 -19.19 -19.25 12.83
N ASN A 138 -20.04 -19.09 11.84
CA ASN A 138 -19.61 -19.16 10.45
C ASN A 138 -18.99 -17.80 10.05
N TYR A 139 -17.69 -17.62 10.34
CA TYR A 139 -16.96 -16.41 9.96
C TYR A 139 -16.49 -16.54 8.52
N ASN A 140 -16.83 -15.57 7.68
CA ASN A 140 -16.08 -15.36 6.47
C ASN A 140 -14.68 -14.87 6.88
N LYS A 141 -13.69 -15.65 6.60
CA LYS A 141 -12.32 -15.37 7.01
C LYS A 141 -11.58 -14.51 5.99
N LEU A 142 -12.15 -14.35 4.79
CA LEU A 142 -11.53 -13.67 3.67
C LEU A 142 -12.18 -12.29 3.46
N TYR A 143 -11.37 -11.26 3.45
CA TYR A 143 -11.73 -9.88 3.16
C TYR A 143 -11.00 -9.44 1.90
N GLN A 144 -11.72 -8.73 1.03
CA GLN A 144 -11.16 -8.13 -0.17
C GLN A 144 -11.33 -6.61 -0.05
N TYR A 145 -10.32 -5.86 -0.39
CA TYR A 145 -10.36 -4.40 -0.36
C TYR A 145 -9.53 -3.81 -1.48
N PHE A 146 -9.93 -2.61 -1.88
CA PHE A 146 -9.16 -1.72 -2.72
C PHE A 146 -8.62 -0.59 -1.88
N PHE A 147 -7.50 -0.04 -2.29
CA PHE A 147 -6.93 1.13 -1.64
C PHE A 147 -6.45 2.15 -2.66
N ALA A 148 -6.53 3.41 -2.25
CA ALA A 148 -5.93 4.54 -2.93
C ALA A 148 -5.36 5.49 -1.88
N GLY A 149 -4.37 6.29 -2.26
CA GLY A 149 -3.73 7.17 -1.30
C GLY A 149 -2.91 8.28 -1.93
N VAL A 150 -2.28 9.05 -1.05
CA VAL A 150 -1.36 10.13 -1.42
C VAL A 150 -0.27 10.22 -0.35
N GLY A 151 0.95 10.48 -0.79
CA GLY A 151 2.07 10.61 0.12
C GLY A 151 3.34 11.07 -0.58
N GLY A 152 4.46 10.74 0.02
CA GLY A 152 5.78 11.07 -0.52
C GLY A 152 6.75 9.93 -0.40
N ILE A 153 7.78 10.00 -1.21
CA ILE A 153 8.93 9.10 -1.22
C ILE A 153 10.22 9.91 -1.17
N LEU A 154 11.11 9.54 -0.28
CA LEU A 154 12.48 10.04 -0.20
C LEU A 154 13.37 8.97 -0.79
N SER A 155 14.04 9.23 -1.91
CA SER A 155 14.90 8.26 -2.59
C SER A 155 16.32 8.78 -2.71
N LYS A 156 17.26 7.85 -2.68
CA LYS A 156 18.65 8.08 -3.01
C LYS A 156 19.11 6.99 -3.97
N ALA A 157 19.36 7.38 -5.20
CA ALA A 157 19.86 6.49 -6.25
C ALA A 157 21.37 6.63 -6.43
N THR A 158 22.01 5.56 -6.87
CA THR A 158 23.40 5.55 -7.33
C THR A 158 23.43 4.88 -8.69
N VAL A 159 23.80 5.63 -9.70
CA VAL A 159 23.92 5.14 -11.09
C VAL A 159 25.38 4.88 -11.41
N LYS A 160 25.66 3.80 -12.13
CA LYS A 160 26.98 3.39 -12.57
C LYS A 160 26.99 3.14 -14.07
N ASP A 161 28.05 3.60 -14.75
CA ASP A 161 28.30 3.29 -16.16
C ASP A 161 29.10 1.99 -16.26
N LEU A 162 28.52 0.94 -16.81
CA LEU A 162 29.17 -0.34 -16.97
C LEU A 162 30.14 -0.37 -18.17
N ASN A 163 30.04 0.56 -19.12
CA ASN A 163 30.96 0.65 -20.24
C ASN A 163 32.39 1.10 -19.80
N ASN A 164 32.46 1.89 -18.73
CA ASN A 164 33.71 2.44 -18.19
C ASN A 164 34.23 1.64 -16.98
N GLY A 165 33.88 0.35 -16.87
CA GLY A 165 34.33 -0.52 -15.78
C GLY A 165 33.43 -0.48 -14.53
N GLY A 166 32.40 0.35 -14.49
CA GLY A 166 31.35 0.31 -13.47
C GLY A 166 31.76 0.79 -12.07
N GLU A 167 32.96 1.35 -11.91
CA GLU A 167 33.48 1.68 -10.58
C GLU A 167 33.13 3.10 -10.12
N GLU A 168 32.90 4.03 -11.04
CA GLU A 168 32.62 5.42 -10.69
C GLU A 168 31.15 5.80 -10.87
N PRO A 169 30.59 6.63 -9.97
CA PRO A 169 29.27 7.23 -10.18
C PRO A 169 29.28 8.10 -11.43
N LEU A 170 28.19 8.07 -12.18
CA LEU A 170 28.07 8.84 -13.40
C LEU A 170 28.03 10.36 -13.07
N GLU A 171 28.96 11.14 -13.61
CA GLU A 171 28.91 12.59 -13.60
C GLU A 171 28.35 13.09 -14.94
N ASN A 172 27.05 13.12 -15.08
CA ASN A 172 26.36 13.59 -16.28
C ASN A 172 25.29 14.66 -15.91
N PRO A 173 24.97 15.64 -16.77
CA PRO A 173 23.96 16.68 -16.45
C PRO A 173 22.57 16.16 -16.08
N GLY A 174 22.20 14.94 -16.50
CA GLY A 174 20.92 14.29 -16.12
C GLY A 174 20.98 13.52 -14.81
N TYR A 175 22.12 13.44 -14.11
CA TYR A 175 22.28 12.65 -12.90
C TYR A 175 22.15 13.50 -11.64
N ASN A 176 21.37 13.01 -10.69
CA ASN A 176 21.18 13.64 -9.40
C ASN A 176 21.49 12.67 -8.25
N ASN A 177 22.68 12.78 -7.68
CA ASN A 177 23.12 11.96 -6.53
C ASN A 177 22.56 12.48 -5.18
N ASN A 178 21.73 13.50 -5.19
CA ASN A 178 21.11 14.03 -3.98
C ASN A 178 19.91 13.16 -3.58
N THR A 179 19.49 13.33 -2.34
CA THR A 179 18.22 12.76 -1.89
C THR A 179 17.07 13.51 -2.55
N ASN A 180 16.27 12.77 -3.33
CA ASN A 180 15.11 13.30 -4.03
C ASN A 180 13.84 13.04 -3.22
N TYR A 181 12.96 14.03 -3.19
CA TYR A 181 11.62 13.90 -2.64
C TYR A 181 10.58 14.03 -3.74
N ALA A 182 9.69 13.07 -3.84
CA ALA A 182 8.63 13.07 -4.83
C ALA A 182 7.28 12.70 -4.20
N ALA A 183 6.21 13.21 -4.81
CA ALA A 183 4.86 12.81 -4.46
C ALA A 183 4.54 11.43 -5.05
N VAL A 184 3.78 10.61 -4.29
CA VAL A 184 3.39 9.25 -4.68
C VAL A 184 1.89 9.08 -4.53
N PHE A 185 1.28 8.45 -5.52
CA PHE A 185 -0.13 8.09 -5.56
C PHE A 185 -0.29 6.58 -5.73
N PRO A 186 -0.45 5.84 -4.62
CA PRO A 186 -0.71 4.41 -4.67
C PRO A 186 -2.15 4.10 -5.07
N LEU A 187 -2.31 3.08 -5.89
CA LEU A 187 -3.58 2.43 -6.20
C LEU A 187 -3.38 0.91 -6.17
N GLY A 188 -4.28 0.18 -5.55
CA GLY A 188 -4.13 -1.26 -5.51
C GLY A 188 -5.27 -2.01 -4.86
N ALA A 189 -5.05 -3.30 -4.70
CA ALA A 189 -5.99 -4.22 -4.09
C ALA A 189 -5.29 -5.15 -3.10
N GLY A 190 -6.04 -5.63 -2.13
CA GLY A 190 -5.54 -6.55 -1.14
C GLY A 190 -6.55 -7.59 -0.72
N LEU A 191 -5.99 -8.69 -0.24
CA LEU A 191 -6.70 -9.78 0.39
C LEU A 191 -6.23 -9.90 1.85
N LYS A 192 -7.16 -10.17 2.74
CA LYS A 192 -6.89 -10.35 4.15
C LYS A 192 -7.63 -11.57 4.65
N TRP A 193 -6.90 -12.52 5.23
CA TRP A 193 -7.45 -13.73 5.83
C TRP A 193 -7.33 -13.69 7.35
N SER A 194 -8.45 -13.75 8.04
CA SER A 194 -8.48 -13.78 9.51
C SER A 194 -8.23 -15.19 10.01
N ILE A 195 -7.08 -15.40 10.66
CA ILE A 195 -6.71 -16.68 11.29
C ILE A 195 -7.45 -16.79 12.62
N ASP A 196 -7.27 -15.76 13.45
CA ASP A 196 -7.84 -15.63 14.78
C ASP A 196 -8.55 -14.29 14.94
N PRO A 197 -9.32 -14.08 16.03
CA PRO A 197 -9.88 -12.80 16.34
C PRO A 197 -8.86 -11.65 16.44
N ARG A 198 -7.58 -11.93 16.68
CA ARG A 198 -6.49 -10.93 16.83
C ARG A 198 -5.55 -10.89 15.65
N TRP A 199 -5.33 -12.03 14.98
CA TRP A 199 -4.34 -12.16 13.94
C TRP A 199 -4.99 -12.41 12.58
N SER A 200 -4.47 -11.75 11.58
CA SER A 200 -4.80 -11.97 10.17
C SER A 200 -3.52 -11.96 9.37
N ILE A 201 -3.53 -12.66 8.26
CA ILE A 201 -2.51 -12.55 7.22
C ILE A 201 -3.14 -11.89 6.00
N GLY A 202 -2.33 -11.25 5.18
CA GLY A 202 -2.82 -10.61 3.97
C GLY A 202 -1.78 -10.56 2.88
N ALA A 203 -2.25 -10.26 1.68
CA ALA A 203 -1.42 -9.94 0.54
C ALA A 203 -1.96 -8.68 -0.13
N GLU A 204 -1.08 -7.83 -0.60
CA GLU A 204 -1.41 -6.62 -1.36
C GLU A 204 -0.62 -6.57 -2.65
N LEU A 205 -1.26 -6.05 -3.69
CA LEU A 205 -0.64 -5.64 -4.93
C LEU A 205 -1.01 -4.17 -5.17
N GLY A 206 -0.02 -3.33 -5.35
CA GLY A 206 -0.20 -1.91 -5.57
C GLY A 206 0.70 -1.39 -6.67
N TYR A 207 0.16 -0.48 -7.46
CA TYR A 207 0.89 0.33 -8.41
C TYR A 207 1.08 1.73 -7.82
N GLN A 208 2.29 2.24 -7.90
CA GLN A 208 2.70 3.50 -7.31
C GLN A 208 3.05 4.47 -8.43
N PHE A 209 2.21 5.47 -8.62
CA PHE A 209 2.51 6.58 -9.53
C PHE A 209 3.38 7.60 -8.81
N VAL A 210 4.52 7.94 -9.35
CA VAL A 210 5.43 8.92 -8.76
C VAL A 210 5.47 10.16 -9.64
N LEU A 211 5.40 11.34 -9.04
CA LEU A 211 5.52 12.59 -9.78
C LEU A 211 6.99 13.05 -9.82
N SER A 212 7.86 12.21 -10.29
CA SER A 212 9.28 12.50 -10.50
C SER A 212 9.87 11.49 -11.46
N ASP A 213 10.85 11.94 -12.22
CA ASP A 213 11.65 11.18 -13.18
C ASP A 213 13.06 10.92 -12.65
N TYR A 214 13.29 11.14 -11.35
CA TYR A 214 14.60 10.99 -10.70
C TYR A 214 14.65 9.90 -9.64
N LEU A 215 13.72 8.93 -9.66
CA LEU A 215 13.76 7.83 -8.71
C LEU A 215 14.93 6.89 -8.97
N ASP A 216 15.26 6.66 -10.23
CA ASP A 216 16.44 5.91 -10.67
C ASP A 216 17.73 6.75 -10.67
N GLY A 217 17.61 8.05 -10.42
CA GLY A 217 18.73 9.01 -10.40
C GLY A 217 19.13 9.55 -11.76
N TYR A 218 18.40 9.23 -12.81
CA TYR A 218 18.66 9.68 -14.16
C TYR A 218 17.38 10.18 -14.83
N ALA A 219 17.39 11.39 -15.39
CA ALA A 219 16.32 11.89 -16.23
C ALA A 219 16.87 12.14 -17.64
N SER A 220 16.32 11.43 -18.61
CA SER A 220 16.66 11.59 -20.03
C SER A 220 15.94 12.81 -20.60
N GLU A 221 16.59 13.55 -21.51
CA GLU A 221 15.93 14.62 -22.30
C GLU A 221 14.76 14.08 -23.15
N PHE A 222 14.67 12.76 -23.33
CA PHE A 222 13.64 12.07 -24.12
C PHE A 222 12.64 11.31 -23.25
N SER A 223 12.72 11.42 -21.90
CA SER A 223 11.75 10.78 -21.01
C SER A 223 10.41 11.49 -21.13
N GLU A 224 9.39 10.76 -21.59
CA GLU A 224 8.01 11.26 -21.71
C GLU A 224 7.14 10.89 -20.50
N TYR A 225 7.61 9.97 -19.62
CA TYR A 225 6.83 9.38 -18.55
C TYR A 225 7.57 9.43 -17.21
N ASN A 226 6.82 9.77 -16.17
CA ASN A 226 7.32 9.73 -14.80
C ASN A 226 7.57 8.29 -14.34
N ASP A 227 8.50 8.12 -13.43
CA ASP A 227 8.81 6.85 -12.78
C ASP A 227 7.61 6.24 -12.07
N SER A 228 7.58 4.92 -12.04
CA SER A 228 6.54 4.17 -11.36
C SER A 228 7.06 2.82 -10.85
N TYR A 229 6.35 2.20 -9.92
CA TYR A 229 6.72 0.88 -9.46
C TYR A 229 5.53 0.06 -8.95
N PHE A 230 5.64 -1.26 -9.11
CA PHE A 230 4.76 -2.21 -8.48
C PHE A 230 5.31 -2.64 -7.12
N LEU A 231 4.43 -2.75 -6.15
CA LEU A 231 4.71 -3.29 -4.84
C LEU A 231 3.81 -4.48 -4.59
N ALA A 232 4.40 -5.68 -4.51
CA ALA A 232 3.73 -6.88 -4.06
C ALA A 232 4.17 -7.18 -2.63
N SER A 233 3.24 -7.39 -1.71
CA SER A 233 3.58 -7.60 -0.30
C SER A 233 2.72 -8.66 0.37
N VAL A 234 3.32 -9.34 1.36
CA VAL A 234 2.65 -10.24 2.29
C VAL A 234 2.76 -9.64 3.70
N LYS A 235 1.67 -9.67 4.45
CA LYS A 235 1.58 -8.95 5.72
C LYS A 235 1.00 -9.79 6.84
N ALA A 236 1.51 -9.55 8.04
CA ALA A 236 0.93 -9.98 9.29
C ALA A 236 0.18 -8.80 9.93
N ILE A 237 -1.06 -9.02 10.30
CA ILE A 237 -1.98 -7.99 10.77
C ILE A 237 -2.39 -8.31 12.19
N TYR A 238 -2.12 -7.40 13.10
CA TYR A 238 -2.55 -7.50 14.48
C TYR A 238 -3.72 -6.56 14.77
N LYS A 239 -4.86 -7.11 15.20
CA LYS A 239 -6.07 -6.35 15.55
C LYS A 239 -6.07 -5.99 17.03
N ILE A 240 -6.00 -4.70 17.34
CA ILE A 240 -6.01 -4.18 18.70
C ILE A 240 -7.46 -4.12 19.19
N ARG A 241 -7.70 -4.72 20.37
CA ARG A 241 -9.03 -4.70 20.99
C ARG A 241 -9.30 -3.34 21.62
N ASN A 242 -10.51 -2.82 21.44
CA ASN A 242 -10.95 -1.58 22.05
C ASN A 242 -11.82 -1.83 23.26
N ASN A 243 -11.85 -0.86 24.18
CA ASN A 243 -12.84 -0.79 25.23
C ASN A 243 -14.21 -0.35 24.65
N ARG A 244 -15.28 -0.46 25.42
CA ARG A 244 -16.63 0.03 25.06
C ARG A 244 -16.62 1.49 24.60
N ASN A 245 -15.72 2.31 25.12
CA ASN A 245 -15.54 3.72 24.75
C ASN A 245 -14.67 3.92 23.49
N GLY A 246 -14.33 2.87 22.73
CA GLY A 246 -13.54 2.95 21.51
C GLY A 246 -12.04 3.20 21.70
N ARG A 247 -11.53 3.21 22.94
CA ARG A 247 -10.10 3.39 23.22
C ARG A 247 -9.38 2.04 23.12
N PRO A 248 -8.17 1.99 22.54
CA PRO A 248 -7.38 0.76 22.44
C PRO A 248 -6.96 0.28 23.83
N ILE A 249 -7.08 -1.03 24.06
CA ILE A 249 -6.63 -1.67 25.30
C ILE A 249 -5.28 -2.32 25.00
N PHE A 250 -4.22 -1.68 25.46
CA PHE A 250 -2.92 -2.33 25.52
C PHE A 250 -2.87 -3.16 26.81
N LYS A 251 -2.87 -4.51 26.70
CA LYS A 251 -2.57 -5.34 27.88
C LYS A 251 -1.21 -4.92 28.41
N ARG A 252 -1.15 -4.43 29.64
CA ARG A 252 0.13 -4.30 30.36
C ARG A 252 0.80 -5.67 30.37
N LEU A 253 1.95 -5.77 29.74
CA LEU A 253 2.86 -6.92 29.83
C LEU A 253 3.55 -6.93 31.21
N TYR A 254 2.74 -6.89 32.26
CA TYR A 254 3.25 -7.08 33.63
C TYR A 254 2.54 -8.30 34.20
N ARG A 255 3.24 -9.40 34.09
CA ARG A 255 3.41 -10.41 35.15
C ARG A 255 4.71 -11.15 34.89
#